data_aae342578a37ae8583aa93f6cf579d15
#
_entry.id   aae342578a37ae8583aa93f6cf579d15
#
_cell.length_a   1.000
_cell.length_b   1.000
_cell.length_c   1.000
_cell.angle_alpha   90.00
_cell.angle_beta   90.00
_cell.angle_gamma   90.00
#
_symmetry.space_group_name_H-M   'P 1'
#
loop_
_entity.id
_entity.type
_entity.pdbx_description
1 polymer ?
#
loop_
_entity_poly.entity_id
_entity_poly.type
_entity_poly.pdbx_seq_one_letter_code
_entity_poly.pdbx_strand_id
1 'polypeptide(L)'
;IDGRRIFMGPEESMCIQSNLGSDIAMAFDECVENPSPYEYVKASCERTVRWLERCIAEHDKLNSLSDTLNPQQQLFGINQGGTYTDLRVWHMDEIAKLNCDGYAIGGLAVGEPTQVMYDIIDAVEPHMPKDKPRYLMGVGTPTNLIEGVARGIDLFDCVMPARNARHGKLYTWRG
;
A
#
# COMPACT_ATOMS: atom_id res chain seq x y z
N ILE A 1 -17.38 -13.50 -8.66
CA ILE A 1 -18.23 -13.42 -9.86
C ILE A 1 -19.19 -14.61 -9.92
N ASP A 2 -18.73 -15.80 -9.56
CA ASP A 2 -19.54 -17.03 -9.52
C ASP A 2 -20.04 -17.41 -8.10
N GLY A 3 -19.81 -16.56 -7.10
CA GLY A 3 -20.25 -16.77 -5.71
C GLY A 3 -19.44 -17.82 -4.94
N ARG A 4 -18.34 -18.36 -5.48
CA ARG A 4 -17.47 -19.28 -4.73
C ARG A 4 -16.80 -18.57 -3.58
N ARG A 5 -16.75 -19.25 -2.44
CA ARG A 5 -15.92 -18.82 -1.32
C ARG A 5 -14.48 -19.27 -1.56
N ILE A 6 -13.57 -18.32 -1.54
CA ILE A 6 -12.14 -18.56 -1.70
C ILE A 6 -11.47 -18.09 -0.40
N PHE A 7 -10.60 -18.92 0.17
CA PHE A 7 -9.71 -18.50 1.24
C PHE A 7 -8.60 -17.65 0.63
N MET A 8 -8.25 -16.54 1.27
CA MET A 8 -7.17 -15.68 0.87
C MET A 8 -6.43 -15.21 2.12
N GLY A 9 -5.17 -15.56 2.21
CA GLY A 9 -4.26 -15.15 3.27
C GLY A 9 -2.93 -14.65 2.68
N PRO A 10 -1.95 -14.32 3.51
CA PRO A 10 -0.65 -13.85 3.08
C PRO A 10 0.03 -14.78 2.07
N GLU A 11 0.09 -16.06 2.34
CA GLU A 11 0.78 -17.05 1.51
C GLU A 11 0.10 -17.21 0.14
N GLU A 12 -1.24 -17.27 0.11
CA GLU A 12 -1.99 -17.35 -1.15
C GLU A 12 -1.78 -16.09 -1.98
N SER A 13 -1.76 -14.92 -1.34
CA SER A 13 -1.51 -13.64 -2.02
C SER A 13 -0.12 -13.61 -2.64
N MET A 14 0.91 -14.04 -1.91
CA MET A 14 2.28 -14.10 -2.45
C MET A 14 2.39 -15.10 -3.61
N CYS A 15 1.80 -16.29 -3.48
CA CYS A 15 1.77 -17.27 -4.57
C CYS A 15 1.11 -16.72 -5.83
N ILE A 16 -0.01 -16.00 -5.70
CA ILE A 16 -0.72 -15.41 -6.85
C ILE A 16 0.15 -14.35 -7.52
N GLN A 17 0.76 -13.45 -6.76
CA GLN A 17 1.59 -12.37 -7.31
C GLN A 17 2.87 -12.91 -7.95
N SER A 18 3.48 -13.95 -7.39
CA SER A 18 4.60 -14.68 -7.99
C SER A 18 4.20 -15.31 -9.33
N ASN A 19 3.04 -15.99 -9.39
CA ASN A 19 2.53 -16.60 -10.62
C ASN A 19 2.13 -15.57 -11.69
N LEU A 20 1.76 -14.35 -11.30
CA LEU A 20 1.53 -13.24 -12.23
C LEU A 20 2.84 -12.68 -12.79
N GLY A 21 3.97 -12.92 -12.12
CA GLY A 21 5.28 -12.46 -12.56
C GLY A 21 5.47 -10.95 -12.47
N SER A 22 4.78 -10.27 -11.53
CA SER A 22 4.97 -8.84 -11.31
C SER A 22 6.37 -8.53 -10.80
N ASP A 23 6.91 -7.36 -11.12
CA ASP A 23 8.22 -6.92 -10.61
C ASP A 23 8.16 -6.57 -9.13
N ILE A 24 7.01 -6.08 -8.67
CA ILE A 24 6.75 -5.70 -7.28
C ILE A 24 5.50 -6.44 -6.80
N ALA A 25 5.62 -7.16 -5.69
CA ALA A 25 4.51 -7.71 -4.94
C ALA A 25 4.14 -6.76 -3.79
N MET A 26 2.84 -6.62 -3.53
CA MET A 26 2.33 -5.89 -2.37
C MET A 26 2.02 -6.87 -1.24
N ALA A 27 2.43 -6.55 -0.03
CA ALA A 27 2.09 -7.35 1.13
C ALA A 27 0.56 -7.48 1.30
N PHE A 28 0.12 -8.60 1.85
CA PHE A 28 -1.29 -8.78 2.18
C PHE A 28 -1.61 -8.00 3.45
N ASP A 29 -2.55 -7.07 3.36
CA ASP A 29 -2.90 -6.15 4.44
C ASP A 29 -4.41 -6.08 4.69
N GLU A 30 -4.81 -5.38 5.73
CA GLU A 30 -6.21 -5.04 5.97
C GLU A 30 -6.41 -3.52 5.86
N CYS A 31 -7.08 -3.10 4.79
CA CYS A 31 -7.56 -1.73 4.62
C CYS A 31 -8.92 -1.60 5.33
N VAL A 32 -8.95 -0.92 6.46
CA VAL A 32 -10.17 -0.70 7.24
C VAL A 32 -11.06 0.37 6.61
N GLU A 33 -12.37 0.29 6.86
CA GLU A 33 -13.30 1.35 6.46
C GLU A 33 -12.97 2.68 7.17
N ASN A 34 -13.29 3.79 6.52
CA ASN A 34 -13.16 5.11 7.10
C ASN A 34 -14.57 5.77 7.23
N PRO A 35 -15.01 6.13 8.46
CA PRO A 35 -14.31 5.99 9.73
C PRO A 35 -14.44 4.58 10.35
N SER A 36 -13.43 4.19 11.13
CA SER A 36 -13.46 2.98 11.97
C SER A 36 -13.02 3.29 13.39
N PRO A 37 -13.52 2.54 14.41
CA PRO A 37 -13.12 2.75 15.80
C PRO A 37 -11.61 2.52 16.01
N TYR A 38 -10.98 3.33 16.86
CA TYR A 38 -9.55 3.29 17.15
C TYR A 38 -9.03 1.90 17.51
N GLU A 39 -9.71 1.21 18.45
CA GLU A 39 -9.29 -0.12 18.90
C GLU A 39 -9.35 -1.18 17.78
N TYR A 40 -10.31 -1.04 16.86
CA TYR A 40 -10.38 -1.93 15.69
C TYR A 40 -9.22 -1.64 14.73
N VAL A 41 -8.94 -0.36 14.45
CA VAL A 41 -7.82 0.04 13.58
C VAL A 41 -6.49 -0.43 14.16
N LYS A 42 -6.29 -0.28 15.48
CA LYS A 42 -5.11 -0.78 16.17
C LYS A 42 -4.94 -2.29 16.01
N ALA A 43 -5.98 -3.07 16.28
CA ALA A 43 -5.97 -4.52 16.12
C ALA A 43 -5.72 -4.95 14.66
N SER A 44 -6.22 -4.17 13.70
CA SER A 44 -5.97 -4.37 12.27
C SER A 44 -4.51 -4.10 11.90
N CYS A 45 -3.90 -3.03 12.41
CA CYS A 45 -2.48 -2.74 12.23
C CYS A 45 -1.60 -3.88 12.79
N GLU A 46 -1.87 -4.32 14.03
CA GLU A 46 -1.16 -5.44 14.64
C GLU A 46 -1.28 -6.75 13.82
N ARG A 47 -2.44 -6.98 13.21
CA ARG A 47 -2.68 -8.11 12.30
C ARG A 47 -1.86 -7.95 11.01
N THR A 48 -1.85 -6.76 10.44
CA THR A 48 -1.12 -6.45 9.20
C THR A 48 0.39 -6.64 9.39
N VAL A 49 0.96 -6.29 10.55
CA VAL A 49 2.38 -6.59 10.86
C VAL A 49 2.63 -8.10 10.81
N ARG A 50 1.81 -8.92 11.52
CA ARG A 50 1.95 -10.38 11.51
C ARG A 50 1.76 -10.98 10.11
N TRP A 51 0.88 -10.40 9.30
CA TRP A 51 0.69 -10.83 7.92
C TRP A 51 1.88 -10.46 7.03
N LEU A 52 2.51 -9.32 7.27
CA LEU A 52 3.73 -8.93 6.55
C LEU A 52 4.88 -9.92 6.83
N GLU A 53 5.07 -10.34 8.07
CA GLU A 53 6.07 -11.36 8.42
C GLU A 53 5.85 -12.66 7.62
N ARG A 54 4.59 -13.10 7.47
CA ARG A 54 4.22 -14.27 6.68
C ARG A 54 4.42 -14.04 5.19
N CYS A 55 4.09 -12.84 4.69
CA CYS A 55 4.36 -12.46 3.30
C CYS A 55 5.85 -12.55 2.98
N ILE A 56 6.71 -12.01 3.83
CA ILE A 56 8.16 -12.05 3.65
C ILE A 56 8.65 -13.51 3.57
N ALA A 57 8.26 -14.34 4.52
CA ALA A 57 8.68 -15.74 4.56
C ALA A 57 8.27 -16.53 3.30
N GLU A 58 7.03 -16.34 2.83
CA GLU A 58 6.57 -17.01 1.60
C GLU A 58 7.18 -16.41 0.34
N HIS A 59 7.36 -15.09 0.29
CA HIS A 59 8.00 -14.40 -0.82
C HIS A 59 9.46 -14.84 -1.01
N ASP A 60 10.24 -14.92 0.08
CA ASP A 60 11.63 -15.39 0.04
C ASP A 60 11.71 -16.83 -0.47
N LYS A 61 10.81 -17.69 0.02
CA LYS A 61 10.71 -19.06 -0.44
C LYS A 61 10.41 -19.13 -1.93
N LEU A 62 9.41 -18.37 -2.42
CA LEU A 62 9.04 -18.34 -3.85
C LEU A 62 10.18 -17.81 -4.71
N ASN A 63 10.85 -16.74 -4.31
CA ASN A 63 12.01 -16.20 -5.04
C ASN A 63 13.19 -17.16 -5.09
N SER A 64 13.29 -18.11 -4.15
CA SER A 64 14.33 -19.15 -4.16
C SER A 64 14.04 -20.33 -5.10
N LEU A 65 12.81 -20.45 -5.61
CA LEU A 65 12.44 -21.53 -6.53
C LEU A 65 12.91 -21.22 -7.96
N SER A 66 13.42 -22.24 -8.66
CA SER A 66 13.95 -22.08 -10.01
C SER A 66 12.87 -21.89 -11.09
N ASP A 67 11.62 -22.20 -10.78
CA ASP A 67 10.47 -22.19 -11.69
C ASP A 67 9.53 -21.00 -11.51
N THR A 68 9.90 -20.02 -10.67
CA THR A 68 9.14 -18.78 -10.53
C THR A 68 9.27 -17.91 -11.79
N LEU A 69 8.20 -17.17 -12.13
CA LEU A 69 8.19 -16.28 -13.29
C LEU A 69 9.12 -15.07 -13.11
N ASN A 70 9.24 -14.58 -11.88
CA ASN A 70 10.15 -13.48 -11.54
C ASN A 70 10.86 -13.77 -10.20
N PRO A 71 12.03 -14.44 -10.24
CA PRO A 71 12.77 -14.80 -9.02
C PRO A 71 13.41 -13.60 -8.30
N GLN A 72 13.34 -12.40 -8.88
CA GLN A 72 13.83 -11.15 -8.29
C GLN A 72 12.68 -10.18 -7.97
N GLN A 73 11.47 -10.71 -7.83
CA GLN A 73 10.32 -9.91 -7.43
C GLN A 73 10.60 -9.21 -6.11
N GLN A 74 10.30 -7.92 -6.04
CA GLN A 74 10.41 -7.12 -4.83
C GLN A 74 9.13 -7.21 -4.00
N LEU A 75 9.24 -7.01 -2.68
CA LEU A 75 8.10 -6.97 -1.77
C LEU A 75 7.99 -5.61 -1.09
N PHE A 76 6.83 -4.96 -1.22
CA PHE A 76 6.53 -3.71 -0.53
C PHE A 76 5.60 -3.97 0.67
N GLY A 77 6.00 -3.46 1.84
CA GLY A 77 5.16 -3.40 3.03
C GLY A 77 4.16 -2.24 2.94
N ILE A 78 2.97 -2.40 3.53
CA ILE A 78 1.90 -1.39 3.45
C ILE A 78 1.60 -0.83 4.84
N ASN A 79 1.80 0.48 5.00
CA ASN A 79 1.40 1.22 6.19
C ASN A 79 -0.11 1.43 6.21
N GLN A 80 -0.74 1.05 7.31
CA GLN A 80 -2.15 1.26 7.62
C GLN A 80 -2.30 2.04 8.94
N GLY A 81 -3.52 2.40 9.33
CA GLY A 81 -3.80 3.13 10.58
C GLY A 81 -5.00 4.07 10.47
N GLY A 82 -5.79 3.96 9.41
CA GLY A 82 -6.93 4.85 9.16
C GLY A 82 -6.49 6.32 9.13
N THR A 83 -7.23 7.17 9.84
CA THR A 83 -6.88 8.60 10.03
C THR A 83 -6.26 8.88 11.40
N TYR A 84 -5.79 7.87 12.12
CA TYR A 84 -5.14 8.01 13.43
C TYR A 84 -3.64 8.13 13.26
N THR A 85 -3.11 9.32 13.41
CA THR A 85 -1.69 9.65 13.17
C THR A 85 -0.75 8.84 14.05
N ASP A 86 -1.07 8.63 15.31
CA ASP A 86 -0.27 7.83 16.24
C ASP A 86 -0.19 6.35 15.81
N LEU A 87 -1.29 5.77 15.35
CA LEU A 87 -1.29 4.40 14.81
C LEU A 87 -0.51 4.31 13.49
N ARG A 88 -0.62 5.33 12.62
CA ARG A 88 0.15 5.41 11.37
C ARG A 88 1.66 5.41 11.62
N VAL A 89 2.11 6.25 12.53
CA VAL A 89 3.53 6.35 12.92
C VAL A 89 4.00 5.04 13.55
N TRP A 90 3.28 4.55 14.56
CA TRP A 90 3.61 3.29 15.21
C TRP A 90 3.69 2.12 14.20
N HIS A 91 2.69 2.01 13.34
CA HIS A 91 2.65 0.92 12.35
C HIS A 91 3.79 1.03 11.32
N MET A 92 4.18 2.26 10.93
CA MET A 92 5.33 2.46 10.05
C MET A 92 6.63 2.01 10.72
N ASP A 93 6.83 2.38 11.99
CA ASP A 93 7.99 1.95 12.76
C ASP A 93 8.07 0.41 12.90
N GLU A 94 6.92 -0.26 13.05
CA GLU A 94 6.91 -1.73 13.14
C GLU A 94 7.24 -2.40 11.80
N ILE A 95 6.61 -1.97 10.70
CA ILE A 95 6.89 -2.60 9.40
C ILE A 95 8.26 -2.26 8.85
N ALA A 96 8.83 -1.08 9.18
CA ALA A 96 10.18 -0.71 8.77
C ALA A 96 11.27 -1.64 9.34
N LYS A 97 11.03 -2.25 10.51
CA LYS A 97 11.95 -3.24 11.11
C LYS A 97 12.07 -4.53 10.30
N LEU A 98 11.08 -4.82 9.46
CA LEU A 98 11.02 -6.04 8.65
C LEU A 98 11.77 -5.93 7.31
N ASN A 99 12.38 -4.77 7.03
CA ASN A 99 13.30 -4.52 5.91
C ASN A 99 12.79 -4.97 4.53
N CYS A 100 11.59 -4.53 4.15
CA CYS A 100 11.05 -4.72 2.81
C CYS A 100 11.86 -3.96 1.74
N ASP A 101 11.65 -4.29 0.47
CA ASP A 101 12.30 -3.60 -0.67
C ASP A 101 11.74 -2.20 -0.89
N GLY A 102 10.51 -1.93 -0.46
CA GLY A 102 9.85 -0.64 -0.49
C GLY A 102 8.69 -0.57 0.50
N TYR A 103 8.12 0.61 0.64
CA TYR A 103 7.01 0.85 1.58
C TYR A 103 5.91 1.67 0.93
N ALA A 104 4.67 1.25 1.16
CA ALA A 104 3.49 1.96 0.68
C ALA A 104 2.71 2.57 1.85
N ILE A 105 2.00 3.66 1.58
CA ILE A 105 0.96 4.20 2.44
C ILE A 105 -0.39 3.84 1.80
N GLY A 106 -1.12 2.94 2.45
CA GLY A 106 -2.44 2.49 2.02
C GLY A 106 -3.57 3.08 2.86
N GLY A 107 -4.82 2.85 2.45
CA GLY A 107 -6.02 3.24 3.18
C GLY A 107 -6.22 4.74 3.34
N LEU A 108 -5.73 5.55 2.40
CA LEU A 108 -6.03 6.96 2.23
C LEU A 108 -6.78 7.20 0.92
N ALA A 109 -7.32 8.41 0.72
CA ALA A 109 -8.23 8.75 -0.38
C ALA A 109 -9.50 7.87 -0.41
N VAL A 110 -9.99 7.48 0.76
CA VAL A 110 -11.18 6.65 0.95
C VAL A 110 -12.36 7.43 1.57
N GLY A 111 -12.33 8.75 1.48
CA GLY A 111 -13.41 9.64 1.93
C GLY A 111 -13.02 10.69 2.97
N GLU A 112 -11.78 10.66 3.46
CA GLU A 112 -11.25 11.71 4.32
C GLU A 112 -11.01 13.01 3.53
N PRO A 113 -10.99 14.18 4.20
CA PRO A 113 -10.55 15.44 3.59
C PRO A 113 -9.11 15.33 3.10
N THR A 114 -8.81 15.92 1.94
CA THR A 114 -7.46 15.89 1.34
C THR A 114 -6.37 16.38 2.28
N GLN A 115 -6.66 17.38 3.13
CA GLN A 115 -5.69 17.88 4.10
C GLN A 115 -5.32 16.81 5.14
N VAL A 116 -6.29 16.01 5.59
CA VAL A 116 -6.04 14.88 6.52
C VAL A 116 -5.07 13.87 5.89
N MET A 117 -5.25 13.57 4.60
CA MET A 117 -4.31 12.72 3.87
C MET A 117 -2.89 13.30 3.88
N TYR A 118 -2.73 14.60 3.61
CA TYR A 118 -1.43 15.27 3.63
C TYR A 118 -0.80 15.28 5.02
N ASP A 119 -1.58 15.58 6.05
CA ASP A 119 -1.12 15.58 7.46
C ASP A 119 -0.61 14.20 7.88
N ILE A 120 -1.24 13.13 7.40
CA ILE A 120 -0.80 11.75 7.65
C ILE A 120 0.49 11.45 6.90
N ILE A 121 0.62 11.84 5.64
CA ILE A 121 1.86 11.64 4.88
C ILE A 121 3.01 12.37 5.57
N ASP A 122 2.82 13.63 5.96
CA ASP A 122 3.81 14.45 6.66
C ASP A 122 4.24 13.81 8.01
N ALA A 123 3.32 13.13 8.69
CA ALA A 123 3.62 12.43 9.94
C ALA A 123 4.35 11.09 9.73
N VAL A 124 4.04 10.37 8.67
CA VAL A 124 4.60 9.03 8.38
C VAL A 124 5.94 9.10 7.65
N GLU A 125 6.13 10.09 6.78
CA GLU A 125 7.31 10.22 5.92
C GLU A 125 8.65 10.15 6.71
N PRO A 126 8.81 10.85 7.86
CA PRO A 126 10.06 10.79 8.62
C PRO A 126 10.41 9.39 9.15
N HIS A 127 9.42 8.51 9.27
CA HIS A 127 9.55 7.12 9.75
C HIS A 127 9.79 6.12 8.61
N MET A 128 9.60 6.53 7.35
CA MET A 128 9.86 5.68 6.18
C MET A 128 11.37 5.63 5.90
N PRO A 129 11.95 4.43 5.64
CA PRO A 129 13.34 4.30 5.21
C PRO A 129 13.64 5.17 3.98
N LYS A 130 14.72 5.97 4.07
CA LYS A 130 15.07 6.97 3.04
C LYS A 130 15.72 6.38 1.79
N ASP A 131 16.25 5.19 1.92
CA ASP A 131 16.91 4.42 0.86
C ASP A 131 15.98 3.45 0.14
N LYS A 132 14.68 3.49 0.45
CA LYS A 132 13.66 2.60 -0.12
C LYS A 132 12.60 3.39 -0.87
N PRO A 133 12.05 2.84 -1.98
CA PRO A 133 10.92 3.45 -2.69
C PRO A 133 9.69 3.64 -1.78
N ARG A 134 9.00 4.75 -1.97
CA ARG A 134 7.82 5.16 -1.21
C ARG A 134 6.62 5.31 -2.13
N TYR A 135 5.58 4.58 -1.85
CA TYR A 135 4.41 4.46 -2.71
C TYR A 135 3.14 4.93 -2.00
N LEU A 136 2.43 5.90 -2.56
CA LEU A 136 1.11 6.35 -2.10
C LEU A 136 0.03 5.68 -2.94
N MET A 137 -0.68 4.72 -2.36
CA MET A 137 -1.64 3.88 -3.06
C MET A 137 -2.95 4.62 -3.38
N GLY A 138 -3.45 4.45 -4.61
CA GLY A 138 -4.76 4.92 -5.04
C GLY A 138 -4.90 6.42 -5.26
N VAL A 139 -3.80 7.18 -5.25
CA VAL A 139 -3.76 8.64 -5.35
C VAL A 139 -3.02 9.06 -6.63
N GLY A 140 -3.46 10.01 -7.43
CA GLY A 140 -4.58 10.90 -7.22
C GLY A 140 -4.79 11.88 -8.37
N THR A 141 -5.33 13.07 -8.06
CA THR A 141 -5.40 14.19 -9.00
C THR A 141 -4.01 14.74 -9.33
N PRO A 142 -3.84 15.52 -10.40
CA PRO A 142 -2.55 16.18 -10.69
C PRO A 142 -1.98 16.96 -9.50
N THR A 143 -2.83 17.68 -8.76
CA THR A 143 -2.43 18.40 -7.54
C THR A 143 -1.93 17.44 -6.45
N ASN A 144 -2.64 16.31 -6.23
CA ASN A 144 -2.21 15.34 -5.23
C ASN A 144 -0.85 14.71 -5.57
N LEU A 145 -0.54 14.50 -6.86
CA LEU A 145 0.76 13.98 -7.28
C LEU A 145 1.88 14.97 -6.94
N ILE A 146 1.70 16.27 -7.26
CA ILE A 146 2.70 17.31 -6.94
C ILE A 146 2.90 17.43 -5.43
N GLU A 147 1.81 17.46 -4.67
CA GLU A 147 1.85 17.52 -3.20
C GLU A 147 2.47 16.26 -2.57
N GLY A 148 2.21 15.10 -3.16
CA GLY A 148 2.80 13.84 -2.72
C GLY A 148 4.31 13.80 -2.98
N VAL A 149 4.76 14.21 -4.17
CA VAL A 149 6.20 14.30 -4.49
C VAL A 149 6.89 15.30 -3.56
N ALA A 150 6.28 16.46 -3.30
CA ALA A 150 6.82 17.44 -2.37
C ALA A 150 6.99 16.90 -0.94
N ARG A 151 6.22 15.85 -0.57
CA ARG A 151 6.28 15.12 0.70
C ARG A 151 7.12 13.85 0.65
N GLY A 152 7.90 13.64 -0.41
CA GLY A 152 8.84 12.52 -0.50
C GLY A 152 8.24 11.20 -1.00
N ILE A 153 7.11 11.23 -1.70
CA ILE A 153 6.53 10.04 -2.35
C ILE A 153 7.11 9.87 -3.76
N ASP A 154 7.47 8.64 -4.12
CA ASP A 154 8.12 8.28 -5.38
C ASP A 154 7.14 7.66 -6.39
N LEU A 155 6.16 6.86 -5.91
CA LEU A 155 5.28 6.05 -6.74
C LEU A 155 3.81 6.33 -6.44
N PHE A 156 2.99 6.30 -7.48
CA PHE A 156 1.55 6.52 -7.42
C PHE A 156 0.82 5.60 -8.38
N ASP A 157 -0.41 5.24 -8.03
CA ASP A 157 -1.40 4.72 -8.97
C ASP A 157 -2.73 5.43 -8.77
N CYS A 158 -3.51 5.56 -9.82
CA CYS A 158 -4.86 6.12 -9.69
C CYS A 158 -5.78 5.66 -10.82
N VAL A 159 -6.95 5.17 -10.45
CA VAL A 159 -8.01 4.82 -11.40
C VAL A 159 -8.68 6.05 -12.04
N MET A 160 -8.49 7.24 -11.47
CA MET A 160 -9.23 8.45 -11.84
C MET A 160 -9.08 8.85 -13.32
N PRO A 161 -7.89 8.83 -13.96
CA PRO A 161 -7.78 9.14 -15.37
C PRO A 161 -8.61 8.20 -16.24
N ALA A 162 -8.51 6.89 -16.00
CA ALA A 162 -9.28 5.89 -16.75
C ALA A 162 -10.80 5.96 -16.44
N ARG A 163 -11.16 6.24 -15.19
CA ARG A 163 -12.58 6.46 -14.79
C ARG A 163 -13.16 7.67 -15.49
N ASN A 164 -12.44 8.80 -15.48
CA ASN A 164 -12.88 10.04 -16.12
C ASN A 164 -12.98 9.87 -17.64
N ALA A 165 -12.02 9.21 -18.27
CA ALA A 165 -12.04 8.94 -19.70
C ALA A 165 -13.29 8.13 -20.13
N ARG A 166 -13.73 7.15 -19.33
CA ARG A 166 -14.98 6.41 -19.59
C ARG A 166 -16.24 7.29 -19.54
N HIS A 167 -16.14 8.46 -18.92
CA HIS A 167 -17.23 9.46 -18.86
C HIS A 167 -16.97 10.67 -19.77
N GLY A 168 -16.02 10.56 -20.71
CA GLY A 168 -15.68 11.59 -21.68
C GLY A 168 -14.90 12.79 -21.12
N LYS A 169 -14.33 12.66 -19.91
CA LYS A 169 -13.53 13.71 -19.27
C LYS A 169 -12.05 13.37 -19.35
N LEU A 170 -11.25 14.29 -19.89
CA LEU A 170 -9.80 14.17 -20.02
C LEU A 170 -9.11 15.30 -19.26
N TYR A 171 -7.94 15.00 -18.71
CA TYR A 171 -7.03 16.02 -18.19
C TYR A 171 -6.24 16.63 -19.35
N THR A 172 -6.18 17.95 -19.42
CA THR A 172 -5.40 18.68 -20.42
C THR A 172 -4.60 19.79 -19.75
N TRP A 173 -3.61 20.35 -20.49
CA TRP A 173 -2.84 21.50 -20.02
C TRP A 173 -3.68 22.79 -19.81
N ARG A 174 -4.93 22.76 -20.19
CA ARG A 174 -5.86 23.89 -20.04
C ARG A 174 -6.96 23.66 -18.98
N GLY A 175 -6.89 22.55 -18.25
CA GLY A 175 -7.86 22.11 -17.26
C GLY A 175 -8.72 20.94 -17.71
#